data_10e9a4deb9742e89a76ac2c1d32cef79
#
_entry.id   10e9a4deb9742e89a76ac2c1d32cef79
#
_cell.length_a   1.000
_cell.length_b   1.000
_cell.length_c   1.000
_cell.angle_alpha   90.00
_cell.angle_beta   90.00
_cell.angle_gamma   90.00
#
_symmetry.space_group_name_H-M   'P 1'
#
loop_
_entity.id
_entity.type
_entity.pdbx_description
1 polymer ?
#
loop_
_entity_poly.entity_id
_entity_poly.type
_entity_poly.pdbx_seq_one_letter_code
_entity_poly.pdbx_strand_id
1 'polypeptide(L)'
;VSDFDESLKSVFTSLLYTDISPKRIYYITLNQWFDESFLKETSLQPIYFPSINKKNYDEFIDNYKRIYNEYPNQLSFLSYDLMGLVYYLIYQNEFKIDEKIFYKKNQFKGKVGIFEINKNRINHVLNFYKVENKEFKKIF
;
A
#
# COMPACT_ATOMS: atom_id res chain seq x y z
N VAL A 1 0.57 -6.74 13.58
CA VAL A 1 0.59 -8.02 12.82
C VAL A 1 1.12 -7.75 11.42
N SER A 2 2.06 -8.54 10.95
CA SER A 2 2.72 -8.38 9.63
C SER A 2 2.38 -9.52 8.66
N ASP A 3 1.17 -10.01 8.74
CA ASP A 3 0.65 -11.07 7.88
C ASP A 3 -0.36 -10.52 6.88
N PHE A 4 -0.74 -11.30 5.87
CA PHE A 4 -1.57 -10.88 4.75
C PHE A 4 -2.68 -11.90 4.48
N ASP A 5 -3.73 -11.48 3.78
CA ASP A 5 -4.80 -12.28 3.25
C ASP A 5 -5.46 -13.21 4.30
N GLU A 6 -5.68 -14.46 3.97
CA GLU A 6 -6.33 -15.44 4.85
C GLU A 6 -5.51 -15.74 6.13
N SER A 7 -4.18 -15.65 6.03
CA SER A 7 -3.29 -15.82 7.19
C SER A 7 -3.54 -14.73 8.23
N LEU A 8 -3.66 -13.48 7.79
CA LEU A 8 -3.97 -12.35 8.67
C LEU A 8 -5.34 -12.50 9.35
N LYS A 9 -6.36 -12.96 8.60
CA LYS A 9 -7.69 -13.25 9.16
C LYS A 9 -7.62 -14.36 10.21
N SER A 10 -6.89 -15.42 9.93
CA SER A 10 -6.68 -16.52 10.87
C SER A 10 -6.07 -16.05 12.18
N VAL A 11 -5.04 -15.20 12.11
CA VAL A 11 -4.39 -14.61 13.29
C VAL A 11 -5.39 -13.75 14.08
N PHE A 12 -6.12 -12.85 13.43
CA PHE A 12 -7.10 -12.00 14.13
C PHE A 12 -8.25 -12.81 14.72
N THR A 13 -8.73 -13.82 14.02
CA THR A 13 -9.76 -14.75 14.53
C THR A 13 -9.25 -15.48 15.76
N SER A 14 -8.02 -15.96 15.74
CA SER A 14 -7.39 -16.62 16.89
C SER A 14 -7.29 -15.69 18.10
N LEU A 15 -7.00 -14.40 17.89
CA LEU A 15 -6.98 -13.41 18.97
C LEU A 15 -8.35 -13.20 19.58
N LEU A 16 -9.42 -13.22 18.80
CA LEU A 16 -10.80 -13.14 19.33
C LEU A 16 -11.14 -14.28 20.28
N TYR A 17 -10.67 -15.50 20.00
CA TYR A 17 -10.87 -16.66 20.89
C TYR A 17 -10.14 -16.53 22.22
N THR A 18 -9.16 -15.64 22.31
CA THR A 18 -8.42 -15.35 23.58
C THR A 18 -8.93 -14.07 24.25
N ASP A 19 -10.15 -13.64 23.98
CA ASP A 19 -10.75 -12.39 24.49
C ASP A 19 -10.00 -11.10 24.11
N ILE A 20 -9.08 -11.19 23.17
CA ILE A 20 -8.38 -10.04 22.60
C ILE A 20 -9.19 -9.50 21.42
N SER A 21 -10.08 -8.55 21.68
CA SER A 21 -10.99 -8.01 20.68
C SER A 21 -10.59 -6.59 20.23
N PRO A 22 -11.02 -6.14 19.03
CA PRO A 22 -10.77 -4.77 18.55
C PRO A 22 -11.37 -3.68 19.45
N LYS A 23 -12.29 -4.03 20.34
CA LYS A 23 -12.86 -3.12 21.35
C LYS A 23 -11.89 -2.83 22.50
N ARG A 24 -10.92 -3.71 22.75
CA ARG A 24 -9.97 -3.62 23.85
C ARG A 24 -8.58 -3.18 23.40
N ILE A 25 -8.19 -3.56 22.19
CA ILE A 25 -6.88 -3.24 21.62
C ILE A 25 -7.01 -2.80 20.16
N TYR A 26 -6.02 -2.06 19.66
CA TYR A 26 -5.95 -1.69 18.25
C TYR A 26 -5.40 -2.84 17.41
N TYR A 27 -6.16 -3.28 16.42
CA TYR A 27 -5.69 -4.21 15.39
C TYR A 27 -4.98 -3.41 14.31
N ILE A 28 -3.65 -3.47 14.28
CA ILE A 28 -2.82 -2.76 13.31
C ILE A 28 -2.10 -3.78 12.43
N THR A 29 -2.23 -3.64 11.12
CA THR A 29 -1.52 -4.44 10.11
C THR A 29 -0.51 -3.58 9.36
N LEU A 30 0.40 -4.21 8.64
CA LEU A 30 1.36 -3.53 7.78
C LEU A 30 0.91 -3.61 6.32
N ASN A 31 0.79 -2.43 5.68
CA ASN A 31 0.63 -2.29 4.24
C ASN A 31 -0.50 -3.15 3.63
N GLN A 32 -1.69 -3.06 4.21
CA GLN A 32 -2.86 -3.74 3.69
C GLN A 32 -3.34 -3.09 2.38
N TRP A 33 -3.47 -3.87 1.31
CA TRP A 33 -3.82 -3.41 -0.03
C TRP A 33 -5.33 -3.41 -0.28
N PHE A 34 -6.13 -2.82 0.61
CA PHE A 34 -7.58 -2.68 0.47
C PHE A 34 -8.30 -4.00 0.16
N ASP A 35 -7.94 -5.05 0.89
CA ASP A 35 -8.61 -6.35 0.78
C ASP A 35 -10.08 -6.24 1.21
N GLU A 36 -10.98 -6.32 0.24
CA GLU A 36 -12.43 -6.21 0.46
C GLU A 36 -13.00 -7.35 1.31
N SER A 37 -12.29 -8.44 1.47
CA SER A 37 -12.74 -9.54 2.33
C SER A 37 -12.89 -9.11 3.78
N PHE A 38 -12.07 -8.16 4.27
CA PHE A 38 -12.18 -7.59 5.61
C PHE A 38 -13.43 -6.74 5.82
N LEU A 39 -14.06 -6.24 4.76
CA LEU A 39 -15.33 -5.50 4.87
C LEU A 39 -16.46 -6.40 5.37
N LYS A 40 -16.37 -7.70 5.15
CA LYS A 40 -17.35 -8.72 5.58
C LYS A 40 -17.12 -9.18 7.02
N GLU A 41 -15.91 -9.06 7.52
CA GLU A 41 -15.47 -9.53 8.84
C GLU A 41 -15.71 -8.47 9.93
N THR A 42 -16.99 -8.19 10.22
CA THR A 42 -17.34 -7.12 11.18
C THR A 42 -16.83 -7.34 12.61
N SER A 43 -16.63 -8.60 13.01
CA SER A 43 -16.09 -8.97 14.32
C SER A 43 -14.62 -8.55 14.50
N LEU A 44 -13.87 -8.41 13.41
CA LEU A 44 -12.48 -7.99 13.41
C LEU A 44 -12.30 -6.47 13.35
N GLN A 45 -13.38 -5.73 13.13
CA GLN A 45 -13.32 -4.27 12.97
C GLN A 45 -13.39 -3.53 14.32
N PRO A 46 -12.70 -2.40 14.46
CA PRO A 46 -11.87 -1.71 13.45
C PRO A 46 -10.48 -2.32 13.26
N ILE A 47 -9.99 -2.35 12.00
CA ILE A 47 -8.62 -2.72 11.64
C ILE A 47 -7.94 -1.49 11.05
N TYR A 48 -6.69 -1.24 11.47
CA TYR A 48 -5.89 -0.09 11.04
C TYR A 48 -4.71 -0.52 10.17
N PHE A 49 -4.40 0.25 9.13
CA PHE A 49 -3.28 -0.07 8.24
C PHE A 49 -2.76 1.14 7.46
N PRO A 50 -1.45 1.20 7.20
CA PRO A 50 -0.89 2.14 6.24
C PRO A 50 -1.11 1.62 4.82
N SER A 51 -1.45 2.49 3.89
CA SER A 51 -1.54 2.15 2.47
C SER A 51 -1.41 3.39 1.58
N ILE A 52 -1.35 3.14 0.28
CA ILE A 52 -1.35 4.18 -0.76
C ILE A 52 -2.70 4.90 -0.82
N ASN A 53 -2.81 5.92 -1.66
CA ASN A 53 -4.08 6.60 -1.86
C ASN A 53 -5.11 5.65 -2.51
N LYS A 54 -6.27 5.46 -1.87
CA LYS A 54 -7.30 4.52 -2.34
C LYS A 54 -7.79 4.82 -3.75
N LYS A 55 -8.01 6.10 -4.08
CA LYS A 55 -8.44 6.48 -5.43
C LYS A 55 -7.41 6.07 -6.49
N ASN A 56 -6.13 6.32 -6.23
CA ASN A 56 -5.06 5.92 -7.14
C ASN A 56 -4.98 4.38 -7.27
N TYR A 57 -5.20 3.68 -6.16
CA TYR A 57 -5.28 2.22 -6.14
C TYR A 57 -6.40 1.71 -7.06
N ASP A 58 -7.62 2.23 -6.88
CA ASP A 58 -8.77 1.81 -7.66
C ASP A 58 -8.57 2.11 -9.17
N GLU A 59 -8.10 3.33 -9.51
CA GLU A 59 -7.78 3.68 -10.89
C GLU A 59 -6.71 2.78 -11.52
N PHE A 60 -5.72 2.34 -10.75
CA PHE A 60 -4.70 1.42 -11.25
C PHE A 60 -5.30 0.04 -11.51
N ILE A 61 -6.10 -0.50 -10.58
CA ILE A 61 -6.80 -1.78 -10.73
C ILE A 61 -7.65 -1.78 -12.00
N ASP A 62 -8.48 -0.75 -12.19
CA ASP A 62 -9.38 -0.65 -13.33
C ASP A 62 -8.62 -0.60 -14.67
N ASN A 63 -7.54 0.19 -14.72
CA ASN A 63 -6.69 0.26 -15.90
C ASN A 63 -5.97 -1.07 -16.18
N TYR A 64 -5.44 -1.72 -15.17
CA TYR A 64 -4.75 -2.99 -15.30
C TYR A 64 -5.71 -4.09 -15.82
N LYS A 65 -6.88 -4.20 -15.20
CA LYS A 65 -7.93 -5.15 -15.65
C LYS A 65 -8.37 -4.91 -17.10
N ARG A 66 -8.51 -3.64 -17.50
CA ARG A 66 -8.88 -3.31 -18.88
C ARG A 66 -7.85 -3.77 -19.89
N ILE A 67 -6.55 -3.74 -19.54
CA ILE A 67 -5.45 -4.09 -20.44
C ILE A 67 -5.18 -5.60 -20.45
N TYR A 68 -5.14 -6.20 -19.25
CA TYR A 68 -4.67 -7.57 -19.07
C TYR A 68 -5.78 -8.58 -18.74
N ASN A 69 -7.01 -8.11 -18.51
CA ASN A 69 -8.15 -8.92 -18.07
C ASN A 69 -7.89 -9.72 -16.77
N GLU A 70 -6.97 -9.23 -15.94
CA GLU A 70 -6.55 -9.85 -14.68
C GLU A 70 -6.41 -8.79 -13.58
N TYR A 71 -6.38 -9.23 -12.32
CA TYR A 71 -6.04 -8.36 -11.20
C TYR A 71 -4.52 -8.26 -11.03
N PRO A 72 -3.98 -7.04 -10.81
CA PRO A 72 -2.57 -6.89 -10.51
C PRO A 72 -2.24 -7.46 -9.13
N ASN A 73 -1.06 -8.04 -9.00
CA ASN A 73 -0.52 -8.37 -7.68
C ASN A 73 0.15 -7.14 -7.04
N GLN A 74 0.53 -7.24 -5.78
CA GLN A 74 1.17 -6.14 -5.05
C GLN A 74 2.47 -5.65 -5.72
N LEU A 75 3.26 -6.55 -6.30
CA LEU A 75 4.50 -6.18 -6.96
C LEU A 75 4.27 -5.36 -8.23
N SER A 76 3.13 -5.53 -8.90
CA SER A 76 2.78 -4.76 -10.09
C SER A 76 2.68 -3.26 -9.80
N PHE A 77 2.13 -2.89 -8.64
CA PHE A 77 2.06 -1.49 -8.22
C PHE A 77 3.44 -0.89 -7.97
N LEU A 78 4.27 -1.60 -7.21
CA LEU A 78 5.62 -1.15 -6.90
C LEU A 78 6.48 -1.06 -8.15
N SER A 79 6.39 -2.06 -9.03
CA SER A 79 7.16 -2.10 -10.28
C SER A 79 6.76 -0.98 -11.23
N TYR A 80 5.48 -0.66 -11.33
CA TYR A 80 5.00 0.42 -12.18
C TYR A 80 5.60 1.77 -11.78
N ASP A 81 5.52 2.12 -10.51
CA ASP A 81 6.05 3.38 -10.01
C ASP A 81 7.58 3.39 -9.98
N LEU A 82 8.22 2.24 -9.71
CA LEU A 82 9.68 2.13 -9.76
C LEU A 82 10.20 2.41 -11.17
N MET A 83 9.58 1.84 -12.20
CA MET A 83 9.96 2.12 -13.58
C MET A 83 9.73 3.58 -13.95
N GLY A 84 8.64 4.18 -13.49
CA GLY A 84 8.37 5.60 -13.65
C GLY A 84 9.43 6.48 -12.98
N LEU A 85 9.85 6.13 -11.76
CA LEU A 85 10.91 6.82 -11.03
C LEU A 85 12.26 6.71 -11.77
N VAL A 86 12.65 5.52 -12.19
CA VAL A 86 13.89 5.31 -12.94
C VAL A 86 13.89 6.13 -14.24
N TYR A 87 12.81 6.06 -15.00
CA TYR A 87 12.67 6.85 -16.22
C TYR A 87 12.78 8.35 -15.94
N TYR A 88 12.08 8.85 -14.91
CA TYR A 88 12.12 10.26 -14.53
C TYR A 88 13.54 10.72 -14.17
N LEU A 89 14.28 9.95 -13.39
CA LEU A 89 15.64 10.28 -12.98
C LEU A 89 16.61 10.30 -14.18
N ILE A 90 16.48 9.33 -15.08
CA ILE A 90 17.30 9.27 -16.30
C ILE A 90 16.95 10.45 -17.22
N TYR A 91 15.67 10.77 -17.38
CA TYR A 91 15.22 11.93 -18.15
C TYR A 91 15.77 13.24 -17.60
N GLN A 92 15.72 13.44 -16.29
CA GLN A 92 16.29 14.62 -15.60
C GLN A 92 17.81 14.73 -15.77
N ASN A 93 18.49 13.62 -16.03
CA ASN A 93 19.94 13.59 -16.25
C ASN A 93 20.31 13.50 -17.74
N GLU A 94 19.47 14.06 -18.63
CA GLU A 94 19.71 14.10 -20.08
C GLU A 94 19.97 12.72 -20.70
N PHE A 95 19.28 11.69 -20.24
CA PHE A 95 19.44 10.27 -20.63
C PHE A 95 20.84 9.68 -20.35
N LYS A 96 21.64 10.33 -19.49
CA LYS A 96 22.90 9.76 -18.99
C LYS A 96 22.62 8.95 -17.75
N ILE A 97 23.04 7.69 -17.74
CA ILE A 97 22.94 6.80 -16.59
C ILE A 97 24.18 7.01 -15.72
N ASP A 98 24.00 7.66 -14.58
CA ASP A 98 25.02 7.81 -13.54
C ASP A 98 24.38 7.40 -12.21
N GLU A 99 25.03 6.49 -11.48
CA GLU A 99 24.52 6.01 -10.19
C GLU A 99 24.28 7.16 -9.18
N LYS A 100 25.02 8.27 -9.32
CA LYS A 100 24.89 9.45 -8.45
C LYS A 100 23.49 10.09 -8.51
N ILE A 101 22.74 9.88 -9.59
CA ILE A 101 21.36 10.39 -9.68
C ILE A 101 20.45 9.81 -8.60
N PHE A 102 20.73 8.58 -8.17
CA PHE A 102 19.96 7.88 -7.13
C PHE A 102 20.32 8.30 -5.71
N TYR A 103 21.45 9.01 -5.53
CA TYR A 103 21.89 9.50 -4.20
C TYR A 103 21.43 10.92 -3.90
N LYS A 104 21.02 11.67 -4.89
CA LYS A 104 20.50 13.03 -4.70
C LYS A 104 19.14 12.96 -4.04
N LYS A 105 18.90 13.88 -3.07
CA LYS A 105 17.56 14.04 -2.52
C LYS A 105 16.59 14.42 -3.64
N ASN A 106 15.58 13.58 -3.85
CA ASN A 106 14.59 13.78 -4.88
C ASN A 106 13.22 13.27 -4.41
N GLN A 107 12.16 13.86 -4.94
CA GLN A 107 10.81 13.44 -4.68
C GLN A 107 10.14 13.10 -6.00
N PHE A 108 9.51 11.95 -6.06
CA PHE A 108 8.76 11.48 -7.20
C PHE A 108 7.32 11.19 -6.80
N LYS A 109 6.38 11.79 -7.52
CA LYS A 109 4.96 11.49 -7.39
C LYS A 109 4.58 10.49 -8.47
N GLY A 110 4.55 9.23 -8.08
CA GLY A 110 4.11 8.14 -8.94
C GLY A 110 2.60 8.07 -9.11
N LYS A 111 2.15 7.11 -9.89
CA LYS A 111 0.72 6.81 -10.08
C LYS A 111 0.11 6.27 -8.79
N VAL A 112 0.86 5.46 -8.07
CA VAL A 112 0.41 4.75 -6.87
C VAL A 112 0.76 5.49 -5.59
N GLY A 113 1.88 6.23 -5.56
CA GLY A 113 2.30 6.91 -4.35
C GLY A 113 3.39 7.97 -4.54
N ILE A 114 3.81 8.53 -3.44
CA ILE A 114 4.91 9.50 -3.37
C ILE A 114 6.12 8.81 -2.79
N PHE A 115 7.23 8.87 -3.51
CA PHE A 115 8.51 8.33 -3.11
C PHE A 115 9.50 9.47 -2.89
N GLU A 116 10.27 9.38 -1.84
CA GLU A 116 11.36 10.29 -1.54
C GLU A 116 12.67 9.52 -1.53
N ILE A 117 13.65 9.98 -2.31
CA ILE A 117 15.02 9.47 -2.27
C ILE A 117 15.83 10.36 -1.33
N ASN A 118 16.48 9.77 -0.36
CA ASN A 118 17.37 10.45 0.55
C ASN A 118 18.48 9.50 0.99
N LYS A 119 19.73 9.80 0.62
CA LYS A 119 20.93 9.03 1.03
C LYS A 119 20.78 7.51 0.84
N ASN A 120 20.58 7.01 -0.35
CA ASN A 120 20.40 5.59 -0.69
C ASN A 120 19.14 4.93 -0.09
N ARG A 121 18.21 5.70 0.46
CA ARG A 121 16.95 5.18 0.97
C ARG A 121 15.79 5.73 0.18
N ILE A 122 14.84 4.88 -0.09
CA ILE A 122 13.54 5.27 -0.66
C ILE A 122 12.54 5.24 0.48
N ASN A 123 11.92 6.38 0.75
CA ASN A 123 10.81 6.52 1.67
C ASN A 123 9.52 6.59 0.86
N HIS A 124 8.58 5.74 1.16
CA HIS A 124 7.25 5.78 0.56
C HIS A 124 6.30 6.50 1.53
N VAL A 125 5.66 7.56 1.06
CA VAL A 125 4.67 8.30 1.86
C VAL A 125 3.33 7.58 1.77
N LEU A 126 2.88 7.03 2.88
CA LEU A 126 1.62 6.30 2.98
C LEU A 126 0.58 7.12 3.72
N ASN A 127 -0.69 6.91 3.35
CA ASN A 127 -1.83 7.34 4.15
C ASN A 127 -2.13 6.27 5.21
N PHE A 128 -2.88 6.66 6.23
CA PHE A 128 -3.35 5.73 7.25
C PHE A 128 -4.86 5.55 7.16
N TYR A 129 -5.28 4.29 7.14
CA TYR A 129 -6.67 3.91 6.97
C TYR A 129 -7.18 3.06 8.12
N LYS A 130 -8.51 2.99 8.23
CA LYS A 130 -9.19 1.99 9.02
C LYS A 130 -10.30 1.32 8.21
N VAL A 131 -10.53 0.03 8.49
CA VAL A 131 -11.74 -0.68 8.11
C VAL A 131 -12.71 -0.60 9.27
N GLU A 132 -13.84 0.03 9.07
CA GLU A 132 -14.89 0.18 10.07
C GLU A 132 -16.25 0.30 9.40
N ASN A 133 -17.28 -0.35 9.94
CA ASN A 133 -18.63 -0.35 9.40
C ASN A 133 -18.69 -0.76 7.92
N LYS A 134 -17.89 -1.76 7.55
CA LYS A 134 -17.79 -2.29 6.18
C LYS A 134 -17.28 -1.26 5.15
N GLU A 135 -16.48 -0.30 5.58
CA GLU A 135 -15.91 0.73 4.73
C GLU A 135 -14.42 0.95 5.03
N PHE A 136 -13.68 1.33 3.99
CA PHE A 136 -12.32 1.86 4.14
C PHE A 136 -12.38 3.36 4.39
N LYS A 137 -11.93 3.82 5.54
CA LYS A 137 -11.90 5.24 5.92
C LYS A 137 -10.47 5.72 6.06
N LYS A 138 -10.10 6.76 5.33
CA LYS A 138 -8.83 7.45 5.55
C LYS A 138 -8.89 8.19 6.88
N ILE A 139 -7.84 8.08 7.70
CA ILE A 139 -7.72 8.76 8.98
C ILE A 139 -6.84 10.00 8.82
N PHE A 140 -5.67 9.84 8.19
CA PHE A 140 -4.73 10.94 7.84
C PHE A 140 -3.78 10.53 6.70
#